data_cc808760e2079218fe41262363393c0a
#
_entry.id   cc808760e2079218fe41262363393c0a
#
_cell.length_a   1.000
_cell.length_b   1.000
_cell.length_c   1.000
_cell.angle_alpha   90.00
_cell.angle_beta   90.00
_cell.angle_gamma   90.00
#
_symmetry.space_group_name_H-M   'P 1'
#
loop_
_entity.id
_entity.type
_entity.pdbx_description
1 polymer ?
#
loop_
_entity_poly.entity_id
_entity_poly.type
_entity_poly.pdbx_seq_one_letter_code
_entity_poly.pdbx_strand_id
1 'polypeptide(L)'
;EGRHQHAIDKELELTNGKSTLSDFATGYLYFGLHRTKRGWVFREWAPNAKEIYIIGDFNGWKENGDYRMYRVKNSPGVWEVELNPNAVKHGDLYKLKVRWNGGEGERIPAWATRVVQDEQTKIFSAQVWAPEKPYKFRKKVFRAKIDPLMIYECHIGMAQNEEKVGTYNEFREKILPRVAADGYNCIQIMAIQEHPYYGSFGYH
;
A
#
# COMPACT_ATOMS: atom_id res chain seq x y z
N GLU A 1 0.71 -23.30 -26.61
CA GLU A 1 0.66 -24.37 -25.57
C GLU A 1 1.71 -24.18 -24.48
N GLY A 2 3.02 -23.95 -24.80
CA GLY A 2 4.07 -23.84 -23.80
C GLY A 2 3.89 -22.72 -22.75
N ARG A 3 3.37 -21.55 -23.13
CA ARG A 3 3.14 -20.43 -22.17
C ARG A 3 2.02 -20.75 -21.17
N HIS A 4 0.98 -21.43 -21.63
CA HIS A 4 -0.13 -21.83 -20.76
C HIS A 4 0.32 -22.88 -19.76
N GLN A 5 1.08 -23.89 -20.20
CA GLN A 5 1.63 -24.90 -19.31
C GLN A 5 2.57 -24.27 -18.27
N HIS A 6 3.45 -23.34 -18.68
CA HIS A 6 4.33 -22.65 -17.74
C HIS A 6 3.56 -21.88 -16.65
N ALA A 7 2.42 -21.27 -16.97
CA ALA A 7 1.58 -20.61 -15.99
C ALA A 7 0.98 -21.60 -14.98
N ILE A 8 0.49 -22.75 -15.45
CA ILE A 8 -0.04 -23.82 -14.60
C ILE A 8 1.07 -24.39 -13.68
N ASP A 9 2.24 -24.66 -14.23
CA ASP A 9 3.37 -25.19 -13.47
C ASP A 9 3.80 -24.21 -12.37
N LYS A 10 3.79 -22.90 -12.69
CA LYS A 10 4.12 -21.87 -11.72
C LYS A 10 3.05 -21.72 -10.62
N GLU A 11 1.77 -21.83 -10.98
CA GLU A 11 0.71 -21.84 -9.98
C GLU A 11 0.86 -23.03 -9.03
N LEU A 12 1.12 -24.24 -9.55
CA LEU A 12 1.35 -25.44 -8.74
C LEU A 12 2.58 -25.29 -7.84
N GLU A 13 3.67 -24.72 -8.35
CA GLU A 13 4.87 -24.42 -7.55
C GLU A 13 4.55 -23.50 -6.37
N LEU A 14 3.83 -22.41 -6.59
CA LEU A 14 3.51 -21.39 -5.58
C LEU A 14 2.50 -21.88 -4.54
N THR A 15 1.53 -22.68 -4.95
CA THR A 15 0.40 -23.11 -4.11
C THR A 15 0.57 -24.54 -3.56
N ASN A 16 1.56 -25.28 -4.05
CA ASN A 16 1.69 -26.73 -3.83
C ASN A 16 0.41 -27.51 -4.20
N GLY A 17 -0.42 -26.97 -5.07
CA GLY A 17 -1.70 -27.55 -5.44
C GLY A 17 -2.75 -27.60 -4.32
N LYS A 18 -2.53 -26.89 -3.21
CA LYS A 18 -3.39 -26.91 -2.01
C LYS A 18 -4.29 -25.69 -1.85
N SER A 19 -4.02 -24.64 -2.61
CA SER A 19 -4.76 -23.38 -2.56
C SER A 19 -4.82 -22.75 -3.96
N THR A 20 -5.54 -21.66 -4.11
CA THR A 20 -5.57 -20.87 -5.34
C THR A 20 -4.48 -19.79 -5.33
N LEU A 21 -4.17 -19.20 -6.50
CA LEU A 21 -3.32 -18.00 -6.56
C LEU A 21 -3.91 -16.84 -5.74
N SER A 22 -5.22 -16.74 -5.67
CA SER A 22 -5.90 -15.72 -4.85
C SER A 22 -5.62 -15.92 -3.35
N ASP A 23 -5.58 -17.17 -2.89
CA ASP A 23 -5.22 -17.47 -1.49
C ASP A 23 -3.73 -17.24 -1.23
N PHE A 24 -2.87 -17.51 -2.22
CA PHE A 24 -1.44 -17.24 -2.15
C PHE A 24 -1.15 -15.73 -2.12
N ALA A 25 -1.88 -14.93 -2.90
CA ALA A 25 -1.67 -13.49 -3.06
C ALA A 25 -2.17 -12.65 -1.87
N THR A 26 -1.98 -13.13 -0.64
CA THR A 26 -2.43 -12.46 0.60
C THR A 26 -1.29 -11.79 1.37
N GLY A 27 -0.17 -11.53 0.71
CA GLY A 27 1.01 -10.91 1.33
C GLY A 27 0.71 -9.58 2.04
N TYR A 28 -0.26 -8.82 1.57
CA TYR A 28 -0.72 -7.56 2.20
C TYR A 28 -1.35 -7.75 3.59
N LEU A 29 -1.78 -8.97 3.94
CA LEU A 29 -2.27 -9.34 5.28
C LEU A 29 -1.14 -9.79 6.21
N TYR A 30 0.02 -10.09 5.67
CA TYR A 30 1.17 -10.60 6.40
C TYR A 30 2.28 -9.56 6.54
N PHE A 31 2.69 -8.93 5.44
CA PHE A 31 3.72 -7.90 5.40
C PHE A 31 3.16 -6.51 5.75
N GLY A 32 4.04 -5.62 6.18
CA GLY A 32 3.70 -4.27 6.63
C GLY A 32 3.40 -4.21 8.11
N LEU A 33 2.82 -3.08 8.54
CA LEU A 33 2.50 -2.80 9.93
C LEU A 33 1.04 -3.17 10.25
N HIS A 34 0.84 -4.15 11.11
CA HIS A 34 -0.48 -4.65 11.50
C HIS A 34 -0.73 -4.54 12.98
N ARG A 35 -1.95 -4.13 13.35
CA ARG A 35 -2.40 -4.14 14.74
C ARG A 35 -2.81 -5.56 15.15
N THR A 36 -2.37 -5.98 16.33
CA THR A 36 -2.69 -7.28 16.92
C THR A 36 -3.41 -7.07 18.26
N LYS A 37 -3.83 -8.15 18.90
CA LYS A 37 -4.40 -8.10 20.27
C LYS A 37 -3.38 -7.66 21.33
N ARG A 38 -2.07 -7.85 21.07
CA ARG A 38 -0.99 -7.58 22.02
C ARG A 38 -0.21 -6.30 21.73
N GLY A 39 -0.48 -5.65 20.59
CA GLY A 39 0.27 -4.47 20.15
C GLY A 39 0.31 -4.41 18.63
N TRP A 40 1.51 -4.31 18.09
CA TRP A 40 1.73 -4.26 16.66
C TRP A 40 2.73 -5.31 16.24
N VAL A 41 2.63 -5.76 14.99
CA VAL A 41 3.65 -6.55 14.32
C VAL A 41 4.00 -5.88 13.01
N PHE A 42 5.29 -5.76 12.76
CA PHE A 42 5.77 -5.27 11.48
C PHE A 42 6.61 -6.34 10.80
N ARG A 43 6.33 -6.60 9.52
CA ARG A 43 7.07 -7.55 8.70
C ARG A 43 7.50 -6.93 7.39
N GLU A 44 8.73 -7.25 6.97
CA GLU A 44 9.28 -6.83 5.68
C GLU A 44 10.06 -7.97 5.05
N TRP A 45 10.08 -8.03 3.73
CA TRP A 45 10.91 -8.95 2.98
C TRP A 45 12.13 -8.21 2.46
N ALA A 46 13.31 -8.54 2.98
CA ALA A 46 14.59 -7.93 2.64
C ALA A 46 15.72 -8.95 2.73
N PRO A 47 15.84 -9.86 1.76
CA PRO A 47 16.74 -11.02 1.84
C PRO A 47 18.23 -10.62 1.96
N ASN A 48 18.60 -9.50 1.36
CA ASN A 48 19.98 -9.00 1.35
C ASN A 48 20.33 -8.08 2.52
N ALA A 49 19.36 -7.71 3.35
CA ALA A 49 19.60 -6.87 4.52
C ALA A 49 20.41 -7.59 5.60
N LYS A 50 21.22 -6.83 6.32
CA LYS A 50 22.02 -7.27 7.49
C LYS A 50 21.41 -6.80 8.79
N GLU A 51 20.87 -5.58 8.79
CA GLU A 51 20.15 -4.98 9.88
C GLU A 51 18.99 -4.13 9.36
N ILE A 52 17.89 -4.10 10.11
CA ILE A 52 16.75 -3.24 9.84
C ILE A 52 16.23 -2.68 11.15
N TYR A 53 15.99 -1.36 11.18
CA TYR A 53 15.30 -0.65 12.25
C TYR A 53 14.10 0.11 11.67
N ILE A 54 13.04 0.20 12.45
CA ILE A 54 11.95 1.14 12.15
C ILE A 54 12.33 2.47 12.81
N ILE A 55 12.35 3.54 12.04
CA ILE A 55 12.60 4.90 12.51
C ILE A 55 11.41 5.79 12.17
N GLY A 56 11.05 6.71 13.04
CA GLY A 56 9.89 7.57 12.82
C GLY A 56 9.65 8.55 13.96
N ASP A 57 8.50 9.21 13.94
CA ASP A 57 8.12 10.22 14.95
C ASP A 57 8.15 9.65 16.37
N PHE A 58 7.79 8.39 16.55
CA PHE A 58 7.71 7.69 17.82
C PHE A 58 9.07 7.45 18.51
N ASN A 59 10.19 7.53 17.80
CA ASN A 59 11.55 7.36 18.34
C ASN A 59 12.51 8.48 17.94
N GLY A 60 11.97 9.62 17.48
CA GLY A 60 12.74 10.78 17.05
C GLY A 60 13.63 10.50 15.82
N TRP A 61 13.21 9.60 14.96
CA TRP A 61 13.92 9.18 13.73
C TRP A 61 15.31 8.59 14.01
N LYS A 62 15.46 7.95 15.17
CA LYS A 62 16.71 7.32 15.60
C LYS A 62 16.56 5.82 15.73
N GLU A 63 17.66 5.12 15.51
CA GLU A 63 17.72 3.70 15.77
C GLU A 63 17.57 3.43 17.27
N ASN A 64 16.72 2.45 17.59
CA ASN A 64 16.46 2.02 18.94
C ASN A 64 16.24 0.51 18.96
N GLY A 65 16.75 -0.18 19.97
CA GLY A 65 16.66 -1.63 20.11
C GLY A 65 15.23 -2.16 20.13
N ASP A 66 14.28 -1.40 20.68
CA ASP A 66 12.86 -1.75 20.74
C ASP A 66 12.21 -1.80 19.35
N TYR A 67 12.80 -1.15 18.37
CA TYR A 67 12.34 -1.06 16.98
C TYR A 67 13.25 -1.79 15.99
N ARG A 68 14.19 -2.61 16.51
CA ARG A 68 15.04 -3.46 15.69
C ARG A 68 14.26 -4.66 15.19
N MET A 69 14.37 -4.95 13.90
CA MET A 69 13.78 -6.14 13.30
C MET A 69 14.73 -7.33 13.36
N TYR A 70 14.17 -8.52 13.43
CA TYR A 70 14.91 -9.79 13.47
C TYR A 70 14.46 -10.70 12.35
N ARG A 71 15.36 -11.57 11.88
CA ARG A 71 15.04 -12.56 10.86
C ARG A 71 14.06 -13.61 11.40
N VAL A 72 13.00 -13.86 10.64
CA VAL A 72 12.04 -14.90 10.98
C VAL A 72 12.65 -16.26 10.68
N LYS A 73 12.63 -17.15 11.68
CA LYS A 73 13.13 -18.52 11.54
C LYS A 73 12.32 -19.27 10.47
N ASN A 74 13.01 -20.01 9.59
CA ASN A 74 12.41 -20.78 8.50
C ASN A 74 11.65 -19.96 7.43
N SER A 75 11.85 -18.63 7.39
CA SER A 75 11.27 -17.74 6.37
C SER A 75 12.38 -16.89 5.76
N PRO A 76 13.12 -17.39 4.75
CA PRO A 76 14.25 -16.71 4.17
C PRO A 76 13.90 -15.31 3.67
N GLY A 77 14.67 -14.31 4.11
CA GLY A 77 14.48 -12.92 3.71
C GLY A 77 13.41 -12.15 4.48
N VAL A 78 12.61 -12.80 5.32
CA VAL A 78 11.59 -12.15 6.14
C VAL A 78 12.18 -11.63 7.44
N TRP A 79 11.84 -10.38 7.76
CA TRP A 79 12.18 -9.69 8.99
C TRP A 79 10.91 -9.32 9.74
N GLU A 80 10.96 -9.38 11.07
CA GLU A 80 9.83 -9.09 11.94
C GLU A 80 10.25 -8.35 13.20
N VAL A 81 9.38 -7.51 13.72
CA VAL A 81 9.41 -6.99 15.08
C VAL A 81 7.99 -6.92 15.64
N GLU A 82 7.83 -7.30 16.89
CA GLU A 82 6.63 -7.07 17.67
C GLU A 82 6.81 -5.81 18.52
N LEU A 83 5.83 -4.91 18.48
CA LEU A 83 5.86 -3.64 19.19
C LEU A 83 4.72 -3.56 20.21
N ASN A 84 4.96 -2.86 21.31
CA ASN A 84 3.95 -2.61 22.33
C ASN A 84 2.75 -1.82 21.76
N PRO A 85 1.56 -1.90 22.39
CA PRO A 85 0.35 -1.22 21.93
C PRO A 85 0.50 0.28 21.71
N ASN A 86 1.34 0.93 22.52
CA ASN A 86 1.57 2.37 22.51
C ASN A 86 2.87 2.79 21.79
N ALA A 87 3.57 1.84 21.16
CA ALA A 87 4.83 2.11 20.48
C ALA A 87 4.69 3.03 19.26
N VAL A 88 3.55 2.98 18.61
CA VAL A 88 3.22 3.82 17.45
C VAL A 88 1.77 4.30 17.53
N LYS A 89 1.46 5.46 16.96
CA LYS A 89 0.11 6.06 16.94
C LYS A 89 -0.36 6.28 15.51
N HIS A 90 -1.68 6.39 15.35
CA HIS A 90 -2.25 6.85 14.09
C HIS A 90 -1.68 8.22 13.70
N GLY A 91 -1.19 8.32 12.47
CA GLY A 91 -0.61 9.53 11.91
C GLY A 91 0.91 9.62 12.00
N ASP A 92 1.58 8.84 12.87
CA ASP A 92 3.04 8.83 12.96
C ASP A 92 3.68 8.50 11.60
N LEU A 93 4.69 9.27 11.23
CA LEU A 93 5.50 9.02 10.03
C LEU A 93 6.63 8.06 10.36
N TYR A 94 6.96 7.19 9.40
CA TYR A 94 8.04 6.23 9.60
C TYR A 94 8.70 5.77 8.31
N LYS A 95 9.91 5.23 8.45
CA LYS A 95 10.70 4.54 7.41
C LYS A 95 11.42 3.35 8.01
N LEU A 96 12.06 2.57 7.16
CA LEU A 96 13.04 1.57 7.55
C LEU A 96 14.44 2.12 7.34
N LYS A 97 15.29 2.05 8.35
CA LYS A 97 16.74 2.17 8.21
C LYS A 97 17.30 0.78 7.94
N VAL A 98 17.83 0.58 6.75
CA VAL A 98 18.29 -0.74 6.27
C VAL A 98 19.79 -0.69 6.04
N ARG A 99 20.52 -1.70 6.54
CA ARG A 99 21.93 -1.94 6.23
C ARG A 99 22.09 -3.20 5.41
N TRP A 100 22.98 -3.15 4.44
CA TRP A 100 23.34 -4.28 3.58
C TRP A 100 24.86 -4.30 3.33
N ASN A 101 25.37 -5.31 2.61
CA ASN A 101 26.77 -5.33 2.26
C ASN A 101 27.13 -4.12 1.37
N GLY A 102 28.03 -3.27 1.88
CA GLY A 102 28.53 -2.10 1.16
C GLY A 102 27.71 -0.82 1.30
N GLY A 103 26.65 -0.79 2.17
CA GLY A 103 25.91 0.43 2.38
C GLY A 103 24.75 0.37 3.36
N GLU A 104 24.13 1.52 3.52
CA GLU A 104 22.90 1.68 4.29
C GLU A 104 22.01 2.76 3.66
N GLY A 105 20.76 2.79 4.04
CA GLY A 105 19.83 3.82 3.58
C GLY A 105 18.47 3.71 4.21
N GLU A 106 17.69 4.77 4.04
CA GLU A 106 16.28 4.79 4.44
C GLU A 106 15.41 4.29 3.30
N ARG A 107 14.36 3.55 3.65
CA ARG A 107 13.40 2.99 2.70
C ARG A 107 11.98 3.16 3.21
N ILE A 108 11.08 3.51 2.31
CA ILE A 108 9.65 3.31 2.56
C ILE A 108 9.38 1.81 2.52
N PRO A 109 8.67 1.24 3.50
CA PRO A 109 8.32 -0.18 3.47
C PRO A 109 7.54 -0.54 2.20
N ALA A 110 7.85 -1.70 1.61
CA ALA A 110 7.19 -2.15 0.38
C ALA A 110 5.66 -2.35 0.56
N TRP A 111 5.22 -2.66 1.78
CA TRP A 111 3.83 -2.88 2.14
C TRP A 111 3.25 -1.76 3.01
N ALA A 112 3.72 -0.53 2.83
CA ALA A 112 3.11 0.62 3.47
C ALA A 112 1.67 0.81 2.98
N THR A 113 0.71 0.86 3.91
CA THR A 113 -0.71 1.06 3.57
C THR A 113 -1.06 2.51 3.27
N ARG A 114 -0.23 3.42 3.72
CA ARG A 114 -0.35 4.86 3.45
C ARG A 114 1.04 5.47 3.33
N VAL A 115 1.22 6.27 2.30
CA VAL A 115 2.42 7.08 2.06
C VAL A 115 1.98 8.53 1.93
N VAL A 116 2.74 9.44 2.51
CA VAL A 116 2.49 10.88 2.44
C VAL A 116 3.77 11.61 2.07
N GLN A 117 3.61 12.69 1.33
CA GLN A 117 4.70 13.60 0.96
C GLN A 117 4.68 14.82 1.87
N ASP A 118 5.82 15.18 2.42
CA ASP A 118 6.00 16.44 3.12
C ASP A 118 5.94 17.61 2.14
N GLU A 119 5.15 18.62 2.46
CA GLU A 119 4.87 19.74 1.53
C GLU A 119 6.09 20.61 1.27
N GLN A 120 7.00 20.73 2.22
CA GLN A 120 8.18 21.60 2.12
C GLN A 120 9.38 20.85 1.52
N THR A 121 9.71 19.70 2.08
CA THR A 121 10.88 18.92 1.69
C THR A 121 10.65 18.03 0.47
N LYS A 122 9.38 17.76 0.15
CA LYS A 122 8.93 16.80 -0.87
C LYS A 122 9.38 15.36 -0.62
N ILE A 123 9.81 15.07 0.59
CA ILE A 123 10.23 13.72 1.00
C ILE A 123 8.98 12.89 1.33
N PHE A 124 8.94 11.67 0.82
CA PHE A 124 7.91 10.71 1.14
C PHE A 124 8.24 9.90 2.39
N SER A 125 7.23 9.62 3.19
CA SER A 125 7.30 8.72 4.33
C SER A 125 6.08 7.82 4.39
N ALA A 126 6.23 6.62 4.93
CA ALA A 126 5.08 5.81 5.30
C ALA A 126 4.39 6.44 6.52
N GLN A 127 3.08 6.26 6.62
CA GLN A 127 2.29 6.76 7.74
C GLN A 127 1.51 5.62 8.41
N VAL A 128 1.55 5.57 9.72
CA VAL A 128 0.74 4.64 10.52
C VAL A 128 -0.73 4.98 10.32
N TRP A 129 -1.48 4.06 9.72
CA TRP A 129 -2.90 4.28 9.44
C TRP A 129 -3.78 3.38 10.32
N ALA A 130 -4.21 3.92 11.44
CA ALA A 130 -5.07 3.24 12.41
C ALA A 130 -6.07 4.22 13.04
N PRO A 131 -6.99 4.81 12.26
CA PRO A 131 -7.96 5.75 12.79
C PRO A 131 -8.89 5.08 13.81
N GLU A 132 -9.29 5.80 14.85
CA GLU A 132 -10.26 5.30 15.85
C GLU A 132 -11.59 4.86 15.19
N LYS A 133 -12.01 5.59 14.16
CA LYS A 133 -13.20 5.30 13.37
C LYS A 133 -12.79 4.97 11.92
N PRO A 134 -12.46 3.71 11.62
CA PRO A 134 -12.11 3.33 10.27
C PRO A 134 -13.29 3.53 9.32
N TYR A 135 -12.98 3.92 8.09
CA TYR A 135 -14.01 4.09 7.06
C TYR A 135 -14.76 2.77 6.83
N LYS A 136 -16.08 2.87 6.76
CA LYS A 136 -16.94 1.72 6.42
C LYS A 136 -17.71 2.04 5.15
N PHE A 137 -17.63 1.17 4.17
CA PHE A 137 -18.44 1.29 2.97
C PHE A 137 -19.92 1.19 3.33
N ARG A 138 -20.72 2.14 2.86
CA ARG A 138 -22.17 2.17 3.11
C ARG A 138 -22.90 1.03 2.40
N LYS A 139 -22.37 0.61 1.24
CA LYS A 139 -22.87 -0.52 0.46
C LYS A 139 -21.82 -1.62 0.45
N LYS A 140 -22.20 -2.85 0.80
CA LYS A 140 -21.25 -3.96 0.95
C LYS A 140 -20.62 -4.39 -0.37
N VAL A 141 -21.43 -4.61 -1.38
CA VAL A 141 -20.97 -4.97 -2.73
C VAL A 141 -22.02 -4.51 -3.71
N PHE A 142 -21.61 -3.87 -4.77
CA PHE A 142 -22.46 -3.59 -5.90
C PHE A 142 -22.31 -4.75 -6.90
N ARG A 143 -23.33 -5.60 -6.97
CA ARG A 143 -23.42 -6.69 -7.93
C ARG A 143 -24.57 -6.40 -8.89
N ALA A 144 -24.47 -5.30 -9.63
CA ALA A 144 -25.39 -5.11 -10.74
C ALA A 144 -24.96 -6.02 -11.88
N LYS A 145 -25.92 -6.72 -12.47
CA LYS A 145 -25.73 -7.30 -13.80
C LYS A 145 -25.81 -6.11 -14.77
N ILE A 146 -24.65 -5.60 -15.16
CA ILE A 146 -24.54 -4.49 -16.10
C ILE A 146 -24.13 -5.07 -17.43
N ASP A 147 -24.99 -4.90 -18.42
CA ASP A 147 -24.75 -5.36 -19.78
C ASP A 147 -25.45 -4.38 -20.76
N PRO A 148 -24.74 -3.71 -21.63
CA PRO A 148 -23.28 -3.63 -21.77
C PRO A 148 -22.61 -2.68 -20.74
N LEU A 149 -21.30 -2.86 -20.52
CA LEU A 149 -20.48 -1.92 -19.76
C LEU A 149 -20.15 -0.70 -20.63
N MET A 150 -20.51 0.48 -20.11
CA MET A 150 -20.14 1.78 -20.65
C MET A 150 -19.10 2.39 -19.69
N ILE A 151 -17.82 2.21 -20.04
CA ILE A 151 -16.70 2.56 -19.16
C ILE A 151 -16.19 3.97 -19.47
N TYR A 152 -16.09 4.81 -18.44
CA TYR A 152 -15.40 6.09 -18.47
C TYR A 152 -14.07 5.97 -17.73
N GLU A 153 -12.96 6.02 -18.47
CA GLU A 153 -11.62 6.08 -17.85
C GLU A 153 -11.25 7.52 -17.52
N CYS A 154 -10.73 7.73 -16.31
CA CYS A 154 -10.43 9.07 -15.83
C CYS A 154 -9.29 9.12 -14.82
N HIS A 155 -8.65 10.27 -14.74
CA HIS A 155 -7.68 10.65 -13.73
C HIS A 155 -8.31 11.72 -12.83
N ILE A 156 -8.48 11.43 -11.54
CA ILE A 156 -9.21 12.32 -10.61
C ILE A 156 -8.67 13.74 -10.63
N GLY A 157 -7.37 13.91 -10.52
CA GLY A 157 -6.76 15.24 -10.46
C GLY A 157 -6.80 16.04 -11.76
N MET A 158 -7.04 15.37 -12.90
CA MET A 158 -7.07 16.00 -14.23
C MET A 158 -8.49 16.19 -14.78
N ALA A 159 -9.51 15.69 -14.08
CA ALA A 159 -10.90 15.65 -14.58
C ALA A 159 -11.65 16.99 -14.49
N GLN A 160 -10.96 18.10 -14.32
CA GLN A 160 -11.56 19.43 -14.19
C GLN A 160 -10.84 20.47 -15.05
N ASN A 161 -11.50 21.63 -15.28
CA ASN A 161 -10.96 22.73 -16.11
C ASN A 161 -10.13 23.74 -15.31
N GLU A 162 -10.17 23.69 -13.97
CA GLU A 162 -9.40 24.59 -13.12
C GLU A 162 -7.92 24.18 -13.16
N GLU A 163 -7.00 25.18 -13.22
CA GLU A 163 -5.54 24.97 -13.27
C GLU A 163 -4.98 24.52 -11.91
N LYS A 164 -5.44 23.40 -11.42
CA LYS A 164 -5.00 22.75 -10.17
C LYS A 164 -5.23 21.25 -10.23
N VAL A 165 -4.60 20.52 -9.31
CA VAL A 165 -4.93 19.11 -9.07
C VAL A 165 -6.30 18.99 -8.43
N GLY A 166 -7.22 18.29 -9.07
CA GLY A 166 -8.58 18.05 -8.56
C GLY A 166 -8.56 17.11 -7.35
N THR A 167 -9.50 17.34 -6.43
CA THR A 167 -9.68 16.46 -5.27
C THR A 167 -10.73 15.37 -5.54
N TYR A 168 -10.69 14.28 -4.76
CA TYR A 168 -11.72 13.24 -4.82
C TYR A 168 -13.13 13.77 -4.51
N ASN A 169 -13.24 14.77 -3.63
CA ASN A 169 -14.53 15.41 -3.33
C ASN A 169 -15.07 16.19 -4.51
N GLU A 170 -14.23 16.98 -5.16
CA GLU A 170 -14.62 17.71 -6.37
C GLU A 170 -15.03 16.78 -7.50
N PHE A 171 -14.29 15.70 -7.70
CA PHE A 171 -14.65 14.69 -8.68
C PHE A 171 -16.03 14.08 -8.37
N ARG A 172 -16.26 13.66 -7.14
CA ARG A 172 -17.53 13.09 -6.70
C ARG A 172 -18.72 14.05 -6.91
N GLU A 173 -18.50 15.34 -6.64
CA GLU A 173 -19.58 16.33 -6.61
C GLU A 173 -19.83 16.99 -7.97
N LYS A 174 -18.79 17.22 -8.75
CA LYS A 174 -18.86 17.98 -10.01
C LYS A 174 -18.78 17.07 -11.26
N ILE A 175 -17.95 16.06 -11.25
CA ILE A 175 -17.62 15.25 -12.43
C ILE A 175 -18.46 13.98 -12.50
N LEU A 176 -18.51 13.21 -11.43
CA LEU A 176 -19.22 11.94 -11.38
C LEU A 176 -20.71 12.03 -11.80
N PRO A 177 -21.49 13.05 -11.37
CA PRO A 177 -22.88 13.20 -11.83
C PRO A 177 -23.00 13.45 -13.34
N ARG A 178 -22.04 14.17 -13.93
CA ARG A 178 -22.03 14.41 -15.39
C ARG A 178 -21.74 13.14 -16.16
N VAL A 179 -20.71 12.38 -15.74
CA VAL A 179 -20.37 11.07 -16.34
C VAL A 179 -21.57 10.13 -16.29
N ALA A 180 -22.30 10.11 -15.17
CA ALA A 180 -23.51 9.30 -15.03
C ALA A 180 -24.64 9.79 -15.94
N ALA A 181 -24.84 11.11 -16.08
CA ALA A 181 -25.85 11.71 -16.97
C ALA A 181 -25.57 11.44 -18.45
N ASP A 182 -24.29 11.32 -18.83
CA ASP A 182 -23.85 10.98 -20.19
C ASP A 182 -24.03 9.49 -20.51
N GLY A 183 -24.55 8.69 -19.57
CA GLY A 183 -24.92 7.28 -19.79
C GLY A 183 -23.84 6.26 -19.43
N TYR A 184 -22.68 6.68 -18.91
CA TYR A 184 -21.66 5.76 -18.40
C TYR A 184 -22.11 5.09 -17.10
N ASN A 185 -21.86 3.79 -16.99
CA ASN A 185 -22.28 2.97 -15.86
C ASN A 185 -21.09 2.34 -15.09
N CYS A 186 -19.87 2.60 -15.56
CA CYS A 186 -18.63 2.15 -14.94
C CYS A 186 -17.56 3.26 -15.04
N ILE A 187 -16.75 3.39 -14.00
CA ILE A 187 -15.58 4.28 -13.98
C ILE A 187 -14.33 3.44 -13.78
N GLN A 188 -13.33 3.66 -14.63
CA GLN A 188 -11.98 3.16 -14.47
C GLN A 188 -11.09 4.30 -14.01
N ILE A 189 -10.69 4.28 -12.74
CA ILE A 189 -9.86 5.34 -12.16
C ILE A 189 -8.39 4.96 -12.29
N MET A 190 -7.60 5.84 -12.92
CA MET A 190 -6.15 5.69 -13.01
C MET A 190 -5.44 6.47 -11.90
N ALA A 191 -4.22 6.05 -11.57
CA ALA A 191 -3.32 6.74 -10.64
C ALA A 191 -3.89 7.01 -9.24
N ILE A 192 -4.57 6.03 -8.64
CA ILE A 192 -5.11 6.15 -7.27
C ILE A 192 -4.06 5.91 -6.19
N GLN A 193 -2.94 5.26 -6.53
CA GLN A 193 -1.80 5.08 -5.64
C GLN A 193 -0.96 6.35 -5.56
N GLU A 194 -0.34 6.57 -4.41
CA GLU A 194 0.62 7.66 -4.23
C GLU A 194 1.81 7.50 -5.17
N HIS A 195 2.24 8.57 -5.81
CA HIS A 195 3.36 8.56 -6.75
C HIS A 195 4.12 9.90 -6.71
N PRO A 196 5.44 9.89 -6.99
CA PRO A 196 6.30 11.06 -6.75
C PRO A 196 6.18 12.16 -7.82
N TYR A 197 5.77 11.80 -9.03
CA TYR A 197 5.68 12.73 -10.14
C TYR A 197 4.28 12.75 -10.76
N TYR A 198 3.53 13.79 -10.46
CA TYR A 198 2.15 13.92 -10.89
C TYR A 198 1.98 13.89 -12.42
N GLY A 199 2.90 14.49 -13.17
CA GLY A 199 2.88 14.47 -14.63
C GLY A 199 3.06 13.10 -15.27
N SER A 200 3.43 12.09 -14.50
CA SER A 200 3.48 10.70 -14.97
C SER A 200 2.13 10.01 -15.03
N PHE A 201 1.08 10.65 -14.49
CA PHE A 201 -0.25 10.03 -14.28
C PHE A 201 -0.20 8.72 -13.49
N GLY A 202 0.77 8.58 -12.58
CA GLY A 202 0.94 7.40 -11.75
C GLY A 202 1.63 6.21 -12.42
N TYR A 203 2.27 6.43 -13.57
CA TYR A 203 3.03 5.38 -14.28
C TYR A 203 4.53 5.34 -13.91
N HIS A 204 4.97 6.20 -12.98
CA HIS A 204 6.35 6.21 -12.43
C HIS A 204 6.35 5.91 -10.95
#